data_d7a1173ac6747aa09e1af79ce51e5f7c
#
_entry.id   d7a1173ac6747aa09e1af79ce51e5f7c
#
_cell.length_a   1.000
_cell.length_b   1.000
_cell.length_c   1.000
_cell.angle_alpha   90.00
_cell.angle_beta   90.00
_cell.angle_gamma   90.00
#
_symmetry.space_group_name_H-M   'P 1'
#
loop_
_entity.id
_entity.type
_entity.pdbx_description
1 polymer ?
#
loop_
_entity_poly.entity_id
_entity_poly.type
_entity_poly.pdbx_seq_one_letter_code
_entity_poly.pdbx_strand_id
1 'polypeptide(L)'
;MVAITFLIPTEAQEIVFGKDTYMNELQTQQAKLATDTAYMSLALEEAKKALELDEVPVGAILVWEGKGIVARAHNTRESGKNALGHAELSAIDAACKKLGGWRLHKATLYVTLEPCLMCTGAILSARIKRVVYGAADSKAGGMGGLCDMRTLGFPHTPEVVAGIAEDKCKALLDEFFVRLRERKKK
;
A
#
# COMPACT_ATOMS: atom_id res chain seq x y z
N MET A 1 42.16 7.62 -51.43
CA MET A 1 41.96 7.25 -49.99
C MET A 1 40.45 7.05 -49.80
N VAL A 2 39.99 5.80 -49.85
CA VAL A 2 38.56 5.48 -49.83
C VAL A 2 38.22 5.14 -48.35
N ALA A 3 37.34 5.97 -47.73
CA ALA A 3 36.85 5.71 -46.39
C ALA A 3 35.84 4.54 -46.43
N ILE A 4 36.22 3.42 -45.85
CA ILE A 4 35.28 2.30 -45.62
C ILE A 4 34.45 2.63 -44.38
N THR A 5 33.22 3.07 -44.62
CA THR A 5 32.22 3.22 -43.55
C THR A 5 31.65 1.82 -43.26
N PHE A 6 32.02 1.23 -42.12
CA PHE A 6 31.35 0.02 -41.64
C PHE A 6 29.94 0.38 -41.23
N LEU A 7 28.97 0.03 -42.04
CA LEU A 7 27.56 -0.05 -41.66
C LEU A 7 27.35 -1.27 -40.78
N ILE A 8 27.17 -1.06 -39.50
CA ILE A 8 26.69 -2.09 -38.56
C ILE A 8 25.27 -2.46 -38.98
N PRO A 9 24.93 -3.74 -39.18
CA PRO A 9 23.58 -4.15 -39.56
C PRO A 9 22.54 -3.64 -38.56
N THR A 10 21.42 -3.12 -39.03
CA THR A 10 20.30 -2.57 -38.30
C THR A 10 19.76 -3.52 -37.20
N GLU A 11 19.78 -4.81 -37.42
CA GLU A 11 19.37 -5.85 -36.47
C GLU A 11 20.21 -5.88 -35.18
N ALA A 12 21.52 -5.62 -35.28
CA ALA A 12 22.40 -5.58 -34.09
C ALA A 12 22.12 -4.36 -33.22
N GLN A 13 21.72 -3.24 -33.82
CA GLN A 13 21.32 -2.02 -33.08
C GLN A 13 19.99 -2.20 -32.36
N GLU A 14 18.97 -2.83 -32.98
CA GLU A 14 17.69 -3.11 -32.36
C GLU A 14 17.80 -4.06 -31.16
N ILE A 15 18.68 -5.06 -31.22
CA ILE A 15 18.91 -5.99 -30.11
C ILE A 15 19.59 -5.29 -28.91
N VAL A 16 20.51 -4.36 -29.16
CA VAL A 16 21.22 -3.62 -28.11
C VAL A 16 20.27 -2.61 -27.45
N PHE A 17 19.53 -1.82 -28.24
CA PHE A 17 18.54 -0.86 -27.71
C PHE A 17 17.43 -1.58 -26.92
N GLY A 18 16.96 -2.73 -27.34
CA GLY A 18 15.98 -3.54 -26.61
C GLY A 18 16.49 -4.03 -25.26
N LYS A 19 17.76 -4.45 -25.16
CA LYS A 19 18.38 -4.87 -23.88
C LYS A 19 18.53 -3.72 -22.90
N ASP A 20 18.97 -2.56 -23.35
CA ASP A 20 19.16 -1.41 -22.46
C ASP A 20 17.81 -0.89 -21.92
N THR A 21 16.76 -0.87 -22.74
CA THR A 21 15.40 -0.52 -22.33
C THR A 21 14.88 -1.51 -21.30
N TYR A 22 15.02 -2.81 -21.55
CA TYR A 22 14.61 -3.88 -20.63
C TYR A 22 15.37 -3.82 -19.28
N MET A 23 16.67 -3.58 -19.30
CA MET A 23 17.47 -3.43 -18.08
C MET A 23 17.07 -2.20 -17.26
N ASN A 24 16.77 -1.07 -17.93
CA ASN A 24 16.29 0.13 -17.26
C ASN A 24 14.90 -0.07 -16.63
N GLU A 25 14.00 -0.77 -17.28
CA GLU A 25 12.68 -1.13 -16.73
C GLU A 25 12.80 -2.04 -15.51
N LEU A 26 13.66 -3.07 -15.57
CA LEU A 26 13.96 -3.97 -14.44
C LEU A 26 14.50 -3.19 -13.23
N GLN A 27 15.47 -2.31 -13.44
CA GLN A 27 16.04 -1.47 -12.37
C GLN A 27 14.98 -0.55 -11.75
N THR A 28 14.11 0.03 -12.57
CA THR A 28 13.01 0.88 -12.12
C THR A 28 12.01 0.08 -11.28
N GLN A 29 11.64 -1.13 -11.70
CA GLN A 29 10.75 -2.01 -10.94
C GLN A 29 11.37 -2.45 -9.61
N GLN A 30 12.65 -2.80 -9.59
CA GLN A 30 13.37 -3.17 -8.37
C GLN A 30 13.45 -2.00 -7.39
N ALA A 31 13.72 -0.79 -7.86
CA ALA A 31 13.74 0.41 -7.02
C ALA A 31 12.36 0.72 -6.44
N LYS A 32 11.28 0.55 -7.22
CA LYS A 32 9.90 0.72 -6.78
C LYS A 32 9.54 -0.31 -5.70
N LEU A 33 9.89 -1.57 -5.90
CA LEU A 33 9.67 -2.65 -4.94
C LEU A 33 10.44 -2.42 -3.63
N ALA A 34 11.70 -2.00 -3.70
CA ALA A 34 12.50 -1.66 -2.51
C ALA A 34 11.88 -0.52 -1.71
N THR A 35 11.38 0.52 -2.40
CA THR A 35 10.67 1.64 -1.78
C THR A 35 9.39 1.20 -1.11
N ASP A 36 8.56 0.38 -1.79
CA ASP A 36 7.31 -0.15 -1.23
C ASP A 36 7.57 -1.02 -0.01
N THR A 37 8.60 -1.86 -0.05
CA THR A 37 9.01 -2.70 1.08
C THR A 37 9.46 -1.87 2.28
N ALA A 38 10.19 -0.78 2.05
CA ALA A 38 10.62 0.12 3.12
C ALA A 38 9.44 0.81 3.81
N TYR A 39 8.47 1.36 3.05
CA TYR A 39 7.28 1.97 3.64
C TYR A 39 6.34 0.94 4.28
N MET A 40 6.22 -0.26 3.73
CA MET A 40 5.45 -1.34 4.36
C MET A 40 6.08 -1.77 5.69
N SER A 41 7.39 -1.74 5.82
CA SER A 41 8.06 -2.00 7.11
C SER A 41 7.67 -0.98 8.18
N LEU A 42 7.50 0.29 7.81
CA LEU A 42 6.99 1.32 8.72
C LEU A 42 5.50 1.14 9.04
N ALA A 43 4.69 0.66 8.10
CA ALA A 43 3.30 0.29 8.37
C ALA A 43 3.22 -0.90 9.35
N LEU A 44 4.14 -1.87 9.24
CA LEU A 44 4.26 -2.98 10.19
C LEU A 44 4.66 -2.51 11.60
N GLU A 45 5.48 -1.47 11.74
CA GLU A 45 5.75 -0.84 13.04
C GLU A 45 4.47 -0.26 13.67
N GLU A 46 3.63 0.40 12.88
CA GLU A 46 2.34 0.89 13.36
C GLU A 46 1.40 -0.28 13.73
N ALA A 47 1.37 -1.36 12.93
CA ALA A 47 0.57 -2.54 13.26
C ALA A 47 0.98 -3.21 14.58
N LYS A 48 2.27 -3.21 14.92
CA LYS A 48 2.75 -3.71 16.22
C LYS A 48 2.23 -2.87 17.38
N LYS A 49 2.13 -1.55 17.23
CA LYS A 49 1.53 -0.69 18.26
C LYS A 49 0.05 -1.04 18.49
N ALA A 50 -0.70 -1.33 17.43
CA ALA A 50 -2.06 -1.84 17.56
C ALA A 50 -2.09 -3.16 18.36
N LEU A 51 -1.20 -4.10 18.05
CA LEU A 51 -1.09 -5.38 18.76
C LEU A 51 -0.80 -5.21 20.27
N GLU A 52 0.05 -4.24 20.63
CA GLU A 52 0.35 -3.89 22.03
C GLU A 52 -0.86 -3.32 22.78
N LEU A 53 -1.80 -2.69 22.05
CA LEU A 53 -3.06 -2.14 22.56
C LEU A 53 -4.21 -3.16 22.53
N ASP A 54 -3.94 -4.43 22.22
CA ASP A 54 -4.96 -5.47 22.01
C ASP A 54 -5.96 -5.17 20.88
N GLU A 55 -5.52 -4.38 19.91
CA GLU A 55 -6.26 -4.08 18.67
C GLU A 55 -5.88 -5.07 17.56
N VAL A 56 -6.76 -5.24 16.59
CA VAL A 56 -6.39 -5.93 15.34
C VAL A 56 -5.16 -5.24 14.74
N PRO A 57 -4.03 -5.94 14.50
CA PRO A 57 -2.76 -5.33 14.16
C PRO A 57 -2.73 -4.83 12.70
N VAL A 58 -3.41 -3.73 12.46
CA VAL A 58 -3.39 -3.00 11.19
C VAL A 58 -2.68 -1.68 11.40
N GLY A 59 -1.69 -1.42 10.55
CA GLY A 59 -0.94 -0.17 10.51
C GLY A 59 -0.97 0.45 9.12
N ALA A 60 -0.98 1.78 9.06
CA ALA A 60 -1.04 2.55 7.83
C ALA A 60 -0.04 3.71 7.82
N ILE A 61 0.60 3.91 6.67
CA ILE A 61 1.50 5.04 6.38
C ILE A 61 0.98 5.75 5.14
N LEU A 62 0.82 7.06 5.20
CA LEU A 62 0.45 7.86 4.05
C LEU A 62 1.64 8.73 3.62
N VAL A 63 2.09 8.53 2.40
CA VAL A 63 3.25 9.21 1.79
C VAL A 63 2.76 10.16 0.71
N TRP A 64 3.20 11.41 0.76
CA TRP A 64 2.89 12.42 -0.24
C TRP A 64 4.09 12.64 -1.15
N GLU A 65 3.87 12.63 -2.45
CA GLU A 65 4.90 12.88 -3.46
C GLU A 65 5.62 14.22 -3.20
N GLY A 66 6.95 14.17 -3.10
CA GLY A 66 7.80 15.32 -2.82
C GLY A 66 7.83 15.81 -1.36
N LYS A 67 6.99 15.25 -0.44
CA LYS A 67 7.00 15.62 0.98
C LYS A 67 7.31 14.46 1.93
N GLY A 68 7.37 13.23 1.43
CA GLY A 68 7.57 12.05 2.26
C GLY A 68 6.34 11.70 3.11
N ILE A 69 6.54 11.13 4.28
CA ILE A 69 5.47 10.67 5.17
C ILE A 69 4.69 11.86 5.74
N VAL A 70 3.40 11.90 5.49
CA VAL A 70 2.49 12.93 6.01
C VAL A 70 1.59 12.43 7.13
N ALA A 71 1.34 11.12 7.20
CA ALA A 71 0.59 10.50 8.30
C ALA A 71 1.09 9.10 8.61
N ARG A 72 0.96 8.69 9.88
CA ARG A 72 1.12 7.34 10.39
C ARG A 72 -0.06 7.05 11.30
N ALA A 73 -0.63 5.86 11.24
CA ALA A 73 -1.73 5.46 12.09
C ALA A 73 -1.78 3.94 12.26
N HIS A 74 -2.48 3.51 13.29
CA HIS A 74 -2.79 2.12 13.55
C HIS A 74 -4.25 1.99 13.99
N ASN A 75 -4.75 0.76 14.00
CA ASN A 75 -6.10 0.47 14.44
C ASN A 75 -6.29 0.85 15.92
N THR A 76 -7.42 1.50 16.22
CA THR A 76 -7.80 1.95 17.57
C THR A 76 -9.30 1.74 17.81
N ARG A 77 -9.91 0.76 17.13
CA ARG A 77 -11.35 0.54 17.15
C ARG A 77 -11.88 0.21 18.53
N GLU A 78 -11.24 -0.71 19.23
CA GLU A 78 -11.68 -1.19 20.55
C GLU A 78 -11.28 -0.19 21.65
N SER A 79 -10.03 0.27 21.66
CA SER A 79 -9.50 1.22 22.64
C SER A 79 -10.17 2.59 22.54
N GLY A 80 -10.40 3.05 21.32
CA GLY A 80 -11.10 4.31 21.02
C GLY A 80 -12.63 4.20 21.07
N LYS A 81 -13.21 3.00 21.24
CA LYS A 81 -14.67 2.72 21.17
C LYS A 81 -15.30 3.36 19.93
N ASN A 82 -14.62 3.27 18.80
CA ASN A 82 -15.01 3.97 17.58
C ASN A 82 -15.00 3.00 16.39
N ALA A 83 -16.17 2.74 15.80
CA ALA A 83 -16.29 1.87 14.64
C ALA A 83 -15.47 2.36 13.42
N LEU A 84 -15.12 3.65 13.36
CA LEU A 84 -14.31 4.26 12.32
C LEU A 84 -12.81 4.25 12.65
N GLY A 85 -12.40 3.69 13.80
CA GLY A 85 -11.01 3.69 14.30
C GLY A 85 -10.06 2.78 13.52
N HIS A 86 -10.22 2.66 12.20
CA HIS A 86 -9.33 1.93 11.31
C HIS A 86 -8.09 2.76 10.98
N ALA A 87 -6.95 2.08 10.83
CA ALA A 87 -5.67 2.69 10.52
C ALA A 87 -5.71 3.60 9.29
N GLU A 88 -6.37 3.14 8.23
CA GLU A 88 -6.50 3.87 6.97
C GLU A 88 -7.29 5.18 7.14
N LEU A 89 -8.42 5.13 7.84
CA LEU A 89 -9.26 6.33 8.07
C LEU A 89 -8.51 7.34 8.93
N SER A 90 -7.83 6.87 9.97
CA SER A 90 -7.01 7.71 10.85
C SER A 90 -5.85 8.36 10.09
N ALA A 91 -5.19 7.63 9.19
CA ALA A 91 -4.12 8.16 8.34
C ALA A 91 -4.66 9.19 7.34
N ILE A 92 -5.82 8.93 6.71
CA ILE A 92 -6.47 9.85 5.77
C ILE A 92 -6.85 11.16 6.48
N ASP A 93 -7.52 11.08 7.64
CA ASP A 93 -7.92 12.25 8.43
C ASP A 93 -6.71 13.11 8.84
N ALA A 94 -5.66 12.46 9.39
CA ALA A 94 -4.43 13.14 9.78
C ALA A 94 -3.73 13.82 8.60
N ALA A 95 -3.69 13.15 7.43
CA ALA A 95 -3.10 13.72 6.22
C ALA A 95 -3.91 14.92 5.70
N CYS A 96 -5.24 14.83 5.68
CA CYS A 96 -6.11 15.94 5.28
C CYS A 96 -5.89 17.17 6.17
N LYS A 97 -5.82 16.98 7.47
CA LYS A 97 -5.53 18.05 8.44
C LYS A 97 -4.15 18.66 8.22
N LYS A 98 -3.12 17.84 8.06
CA LYS A 98 -1.74 18.29 7.86
C LYS A 98 -1.54 19.04 6.54
N LEU A 99 -2.22 18.60 5.48
CA LEU A 99 -2.09 19.17 4.14
C LEU A 99 -3.07 20.32 3.87
N GLY A 100 -4.04 20.53 4.75
CA GLY A 100 -5.05 21.60 4.62
C GLY A 100 -6.08 21.33 3.51
N GLY A 101 -6.34 20.05 3.18
CA GLY A 101 -7.29 19.71 2.12
C GLY A 101 -7.59 18.21 2.04
N TRP A 102 -8.76 17.87 1.50
CA TRP A 102 -9.26 16.50 1.44
C TRP A 102 -8.81 15.70 0.20
N ARG A 103 -8.31 16.39 -0.84
CA ARG A 103 -7.86 15.74 -2.08
C ARG A 103 -6.44 15.22 -1.93
N LEU A 104 -6.28 13.90 -1.82
CA LEU A 104 -4.99 13.25 -1.61
C LEU A 104 -4.41 12.64 -2.91
N HIS A 105 -4.57 13.34 -4.03
CA HIS A 105 -4.23 12.86 -5.38
C HIS A 105 -2.73 12.65 -5.67
N LYS A 106 -1.85 13.03 -4.75
CA LYS A 106 -0.39 12.75 -4.78
C LYS A 106 0.03 11.78 -3.69
N ALA A 107 -0.94 11.16 -3.01
CA ALA A 107 -0.65 10.26 -1.92
C ALA A 107 -0.56 8.81 -2.37
N THR A 108 0.36 8.07 -1.73
CA THR A 108 0.38 6.61 -1.69
C THR A 108 0.06 6.18 -0.26
N LEU A 109 -0.94 5.33 -0.10
CA LEU A 109 -1.28 4.67 1.16
C LEU A 109 -0.63 3.30 1.21
N TYR A 110 0.16 3.05 2.26
CA TYR A 110 0.69 1.73 2.61
C TYR A 110 -0.07 1.21 3.81
N VAL A 111 -0.60 0.00 3.75
CA VAL A 111 -1.40 -0.60 4.82
C VAL A 111 -1.11 -2.10 4.91
N THR A 112 -1.03 -2.63 6.14
CA THR A 112 -0.62 -4.03 6.36
C THR A 112 -1.70 -5.05 5.99
N LEU A 113 -2.97 -4.64 5.92
CA LEU A 113 -4.10 -5.48 5.53
C LEU A 113 -4.87 -4.78 4.40
N GLU A 114 -5.44 -5.56 3.48
CA GLU A 114 -6.31 -5.03 2.43
C GLU A 114 -7.40 -4.14 3.02
N PRO A 115 -7.60 -2.91 2.51
CA PRO A 115 -8.64 -2.02 2.98
C PRO A 115 -10.04 -2.63 2.86
N CYS A 116 -10.81 -2.60 3.95
CA CYS A 116 -12.20 -3.03 3.94
C CYS A 116 -13.08 -2.09 3.11
N LEU A 117 -14.36 -2.43 2.90
CA LEU A 117 -15.29 -1.63 2.08
C LEU A 117 -15.39 -0.17 2.55
N MET A 118 -15.44 0.05 3.87
CA MET A 118 -15.49 1.40 4.44
C MET A 118 -14.23 2.20 4.13
N CYS A 119 -13.06 1.61 4.35
CA CYS A 119 -11.77 2.23 4.07
C CYS A 119 -11.54 2.45 2.58
N THR A 120 -11.93 1.49 1.74
CA THR A 120 -11.88 1.62 0.28
C THR A 120 -12.76 2.79 -0.19
N GLY A 121 -13.97 2.94 0.33
CA GLY A 121 -14.83 4.10 0.05
C GLY A 121 -14.18 5.43 0.41
N ALA A 122 -13.50 5.49 1.56
CA ALA A 122 -12.77 6.70 1.97
C ALA A 122 -11.55 6.99 1.07
N ILE A 123 -10.80 5.96 0.67
CA ILE A 123 -9.67 6.05 -0.26
C ILE A 123 -10.11 6.62 -1.62
N LEU A 124 -11.20 6.10 -2.17
CA LEU A 124 -11.79 6.58 -3.42
C LEU A 124 -12.27 8.04 -3.30
N SER A 125 -12.96 8.36 -2.20
CA SER A 125 -13.46 9.71 -1.91
C SER A 125 -12.33 10.72 -1.74
N ALA A 126 -11.26 10.34 -1.04
CA ALA A 126 -10.08 11.19 -0.83
C ALA A 126 -9.18 11.30 -2.08
N ARG A 127 -9.49 10.56 -3.15
CA ARG A 127 -8.74 10.53 -4.42
C ARG A 127 -7.27 10.13 -4.25
N ILE A 128 -6.99 9.16 -3.39
CA ILE A 128 -5.63 8.63 -3.19
C ILE A 128 -5.14 8.01 -4.50
N LYS A 129 -3.93 8.40 -4.93
CA LYS A 129 -3.34 8.00 -6.23
C LYS A 129 -3.00 6.51 -6.27
N ARG A 130 -2.49 5.97 -5.16
CA ARG A 130 -1.96 4.61 -5.09
C ARG A 130 -2.18 3.99 -3.71
N VAL A 131 -2.50 2.70 -3.70
CA VAL A 131 -2.62 1.89 -2.49
C VAL A 131 -1.69 0.68 -2.61
N VAL A 132 -0.91 0.46 -1.56
CA VAL A 132 -0.03 -0.70 -1.43
C VAL A 132 -0.43 -1.44 -0.16
N TYR A 133 -0.85 -2.69 -0.29
CA TYR A 133 -1.22 -3.47 0.90
C TYR A 133 -0.44 -4.77 1.03
N GLY A 134 -0.34 -5.26 2.27
CA GLY A 134 0.35 -6.49 2.60
C GLY A 134 -0.54 -7.71 2.40
N ALA A 135 -1.26 -8.11 3.44
CA ALA A 135 -2.13 -9.28 3.42
C ALA A 135 -3.46 -8.99 2.72
N ALA A 136 -3.95 -9.92 1.91
CA ALA A 136 -5.30 -9.87 1.35
C ALA A 136 -6.37 -10.24 2.41
N ASP A 137 -7.59 -9.70 2.27
CA ASP A 137 -8.73 -10.00 3.14
C ASP A 137 -9.92 -10.50 2.32
N SER A 138 -10.09 -11.82 2.25
CA SER A 138 -11.20 -12.46 1.54
C SER A 138 -12.57 -12.26 2.20
N LYS A 139 -12.62 -11.70 3.43
CA LYS A 139 -13.88 -11.55 4.19
C LYS A 139 -14.44 -10.13 4.14
N ALA A 140 -13.56 -9.11 4.04
CA ALA A 140 -13.97 -7.72 4.10
C ALA A 140 -13.24 -6.81 3.10
N GLY A 141 -12.23 -7.31 2.38
CA GLY A 141 -11.41 -6.54 1.45
C GLY A 141 -12.20 -5.96 0.30
N GLY A 142 -12.01 -4.68 0.03
CA GLY A 142 -12.72 -3.93 -1.01
C GLY A 142 -11.91 -3.66 -2.28
N MET A 143 -10.72 -4.28 -2.40
CA MET A 143 -9.80 -4.07 -3.53
C MET A 143 -9.45 -5.36 -4.28
N GLY A 144 -10.28 -6.41 -4.13
CA GLY A 144 -10.15 -7.69 -4.81
C GLY A 144 -10.39 -8.91 -3.92
N GLY A 145 -10.35 -8.75 -2.60
CA GLY A 145 -10.56 -9.83 -1.63
C GLY A 145 -12.01 -10.30 -1.58
N LEU A 146 -12.91 -9.54 -0.94
CA LEU A 146 -14.35 -9.84 -0.93
C LEU A 146 -15.01 -9.34 -2.22
N CYS A 147 -14.71 -8.12 -2.62
CA CYS A 147 -15.15 -7.52 -3.87
C CYS A 147 -14.13 -6.46 -4.34
N ASP A 148 -14.29 -5.97 -5.56
CA ASP A 148 -13.47 -4.87 -6.08
C ASP A 148 -14.33 -3.62 -6.33
N MET A 149 -14.32 -2.70 -5.39
CA MET A 149 -15.08 -1.44 -5.49
C MET A 149 -14.58 -0.54 -6.61
N ARG A 150 -13.38 -0.74 -7.15
CA ARG A 150 -12.83 0.04 -8.28
C ARG A 150 -13.64 -0.17 -9.56
N THR A 151 -14.37 -1.28 -9.66
CA THR A 151 -15.22 -1.63 -10.81
C THR A 151 -16.59 -0.97 -10.79
N LEU A 152 -16.95 -0.27 -9.70
CA LEU A 152 -18.28 0.32 -9.51
C LEU A 152 -18.48 1.70 -10.17
N GLY A 153 -17.57 2.11 -11.05
CA GLY A 153 -17.72 3.35 -11.83
C GLY A 153 -17.43 4.63 -11.05
N PHE A 154 -16.64 4.57 -9.98
CA PHE A 154 -16.16 5.77 -9.29
C PHE A 154 -15.33 6.66 -10.22
N PRO A 155 -15.45 8.01 -10.11
CA PRO A 155 -14.73 8.95 -10.99
C PRO A 155 -13.21 8.95 -10.78
N HIS A 156 -12.72 8.26 -9.76
CA HIS A 156 -11.31 8.06 -9.45
C HIS A 156 -11.07 6.66 -8.91
N THR A 157 -10.06 5.99 -9.43
CA THR A 157 -9.59 4.69 -8.96
C THR A 157 -8.08 4.73 -8.73
N PRO A 158 -7.57 4.25 -7.58
CA PRO A 158 -6.14 4.20 -7.32
C PRO A 158 -5.45 3.08 -8.12
N GLU A 159 -4.16 3.24 -8.37
CA GLU A 159 -3.27 2.11 -8.64
C GLU A 159 -3.20 1.23 -7.38
N VAL A 160 -3.33 -0.08 -7.52
CA VAL A 160 -3.27 -1.02 -6.39
C VAL A 160 -2.13 -2.00 -6.58
N VAL A 161 -1.33 -2.15 -5.53
CA VAL A 161 -0.26 -3.16 -5.43
C VAL A 161 -0.52 -4.00 -4.18
N ALA A 162 -0.65 -5.30 -4.38
CA ALA A 162 -0.92 -6.26 -3.33
C ALA A 162 0.31 -7.08 -2.96
N GLY A 163 0.34 -7.66 -1.76
CA GLY A 163 1.30 -8.70 -1.38
C GLY A 163 2.67 -8.19 -0.93
N ILE A 164 2.85 -6.89 -0.68
CA ILE A 164 4.13 -6.37 -0.19
C ILE A 164 4.35 -6.77 1.28
N ALA A 165 5.35 -7.60 1.53
CA ALA A 165 5.65 -8.19 2.84
C ALA A 165 4.46 -9.00 3.42
N GLU A 166 3.70 -9.68 2.56
CA GLU A 166 2.47 -10.40 2.91
C GLU A 166 2.64 -11.35 4.09
N ASP A 167 3.70 -12.17 4.09
CA ASP A 167 3.95 -13.14 5.16
C ASP A 167 4.10 -12.48 6.53
N LYS A 168 4.80 -11.33 6.60
CA LYS A 168 4.97 -10.57 7.84
C LYS A 168 3.66 -9.96 8.32
N CYS A 169 2.84 -9.48 7.40
CA CYS A 169 1.53 -8.94 7.71
C CYS A 169 0.58 -10.02 8.23
N LYS A 170 0.55 -11.17 7.55
CA LYS A 170 -0.23 -12.35 7.99
C LYS A 170 0.22 -12.85 9.38
N ALA A 171 1.52 -12.95 9.60
CA ALA A 171 2.05 -13.43 10.88
C ALA A 171 1.55 -12.60 12.08
N LEU A 172 1.50 -11.25 11.95
CA LEU A 172 0.97 -10.39 13.02
C LEU A 172 -0.54 -10.62 13.25
N LEU A 173 -1.32 -10.79 12.19
CA LEU A 173 -2.75 -11.08 12.29
C LEU A 173 -2.98 -12.44 12.96
N ASP A 174 -2.23 -13.46 12.56
CA ASP A 174 -2.34 -14.81 13.12
C ASP A 174 -1.98 -14.81 14.60
N GLU A 175 -0.92 -14.11 15.01
CA GLU A 175 -0.54 -13.93 16.39
C GLU A 175 -1.68 -13.32 17.23
N PHE A 176 -2.29 -12.25 16.75
CA PHE A 176 -3.43 -11.60 17.40
C PHE A 176 -4.61 -12.57 17.57
N PHE A 177 -5.01 -13.26 16.50
CA PHE A 177 -6.16 -14.16 16.56
C PHE A 177 -5.90 -15.42 17.40
N VAL A 178 -4.66 -15.89 17.50
CA VAL A 178 -4.28 -16.96 18.44
C VAL A 178 -4.48 -16.46 19.88
N ARG A 179 -3.91 -15.32 20.25
CA ARG A 179 -4.06 -14.71 21.58
C ARG A 179 -5.54 -14.48 21.93
N LEU A 180 -6.34 -14.00 20.99
CA LEU A 180 -7.77 -13.76 21.21
C LEU A 180 -8.55 -15.04 21.49
N ARG A 181 -8.25 -16.14 20.76
CA ARG A 181 -8.89 -17.46 21.02
C ARG A 181 -8.52 -18.05 22.37
N GLU A 182 -7.27 -17.89 22.80
CA GLU A 182 -6.81 -18.37 24.12
C GLU A 182 -7.51 -17.63 25.27
N ARG A 183 -7.71 -16.32 25.16
CA ARG A 183 -8.45 -15.53 26.17
C ARG A 183 -9.92 -15.95 26.29
N LYS A 184 -10.59 -16.31 25.20
CA LYS A 184 -11.98 -16.76 25.23
C LYS A 184 -12.20 -18.15 25.80
N LYS A 185 -11.14 -18.93 26.01
CA LYS A 185 -11.19 -20.26 26.62
C LYS A 185 -11.01 -20.22 28.14
N LYS A 186 -10.59 -19.10 28.70
CA LYS A 186 -10.47 -18.84 30.14
C LYS A 186 -11.72 -18.14 30.67
#